data_9af0960152a4390cbf0720ce3e3c7af0
#
_entry.id   9af0960152a4390cbf0720ce3e3c7af0
#
_cell.length_a   1.000
_cell.length_b   1.000
_cell.length_c   1.000
_cell.angle_alpha   90.00
_cell.angle_beta   90.00
_cell.angle_gamma   90.00
#
_symmetry.space_group_name_H-M   'P 1'
#
loop_
_entity.id
_entity.type
_entity.pdbx_description
1 polymer ?
#
loop_
_entity_poly.entity_id
_entity_poly.type
_entity_poly.pdbx_seq_one_letter_code
_entity_poly.pdbx_strand_id
1 'polypeptide(L)'
;MRLATFAGPVNNVPGTGEAKAALYAGEKRGDEVKSTTLAYREVSFCQSTEGEVRLGVKTEEGNLANWIGCNDMKLYKVAPKAEALALDETRAYDVKADMYADVTLQRKLVAGKWNTFCVPFALTAEQVEANKLGEVRQLSGMQASGEGITLDFDKVDAVEAGVPYLVKPEEVVTEIKADGVMVSAKQPEAFPMNLVSMTGNYDATTVPQGAYFIKDDMFYLADQADKVSLKG
;
A
#
# COMPACT_ATOMS: atom_id res chain seq x y z
N MET A 1 9.82 11.52 -2.22
CA MET A 1 11.17 11.81 -1.67
C MET A 1 11.35 13.29 -1.40
N ARG A 2 12.28 13.66 -0.53
CA ARG A 2 12.62 15.05 -0.23
C ARG A 2 14.13 15.20 -0.24
N LEU A 3 14.64 16.10 -1.08
CA LEU A 3 16.02 16.56 -1.04
C LEU A 3 16.08 17.79 -0.14
N ALA A 4 17.02 17.81 0.78
CA ALA A 4 17.27 18.94 1.67
C ALA A 4 18.77 19.23 1.75
N THR A 5 19.11 20.50 1.85
CA THR A 5 20.50 20.98 2.02
C THR A 5 20.50 22.37 2.64
N PHE A 6 21.61 22.75 3.23
CA PHE A 6 21.91 24.16 3.48
C PHE A 6 22.57 24.73 2.23
N ALA A 7 21.94 25.70 1.59
CA ALA A 7 22.45 26.34 0.38
C ALA A 7 22.34 27.85 0.43
N GLY A 8 23.33 28.54 -0.09
CA GLY A 8 23.40 29.98 -0.16
C GLY A 8 24.67 30.46 -0.86
N PRO A 9 24.79 31.74 -1.14
CA PRO A 9 26.02 32.32 -1.68
C PRO A 9 27.16 32.18 -0.70
N VAL A 10 28.37 31.98 -1.20
CA VAL A 10 29.58 32.01 -0.40
C VAL A 10 29.93 33.46 -0.13
N ASN A 11 29.77 33.90 1.10
CA ASN A 11 30.15 35.24 1.55
C ASN A 11 31.68 35.43 1.50
N ASN A 12 32.14 36.63 1.25
CA ASN A 12 33.55 37.04 1.18
C ASN A 12 34.36 36.55 -0.04
N VAL A 13 33.70 36.06 -1.09
CA VAL A 13 34.35 35.83 -2.35
C VAL A 13 34.25 37.09 -3.20
N PRO A 14 35.38 37.71 -3.61
CA PRO A 14 35.35 38.90 -4.49
C PRO A 14 34.56 38.64 -5.78
N GLY A 15 33.67 39.56 -6.14
CA GLY A 15 32.85 39.46 -7.34
C GLY A 15 31.58 38.61 -7.17
N THR A 16 31.24 38.19 -5.92
CA THR A 16 29.97 37.53 -5.69
C THR A 16 28.84 38.53 -5.68
N GLY A 17 27.98 38.44 -6.70
CA GLY A 17 26.75 39.23 -6.81
C GLY A 17 25.55 38.53 -6.23
N GLU A 18 24.36 39.02 -6.57
CA GLU A 18 23.09 38.43 -6.12
C GLU A 18 22.91 37.00 -6.69
N ALA A 19 22.62 36.07 -5.79
CA ALA A 19 22.32 34.70 -6.17
C ALA A 19 20.87 34.56 -6.62
N LYS A 20 20.67 33.99 -7.81
CA LYS A 20 19.39 33.49 -8.29
C LYS A 20 19.56 32.02 -8.65
N ALA A 21 19.14 31.19 -7.73
CA ALA A 21 19.20 29.73 -7.87
C ALA A 21 18.10 29.09 -7.05
N ALA A 22 17.83 27.84 -7.31
CA ALA A 22 16.92 27.04 -6.51
C ALA A 22 17.39 25.59 -6.40
N LEU A 23 16.84 24.88 -5.43
CA LEU A 23 17.00 23.44 -5.32
C LEU A 23 16.11 22.76 -6.36
N TYR A 24 16.64 21.74 -7.05
CA TYR A 24 15.92 21.03 -8.09
C TYR A 24 15.99 19.51 -7.88
N ALA A 25 14.90 18.86 -8.26
CA ALA A 25 14.84 17.41 -8.44
C ALA A 25 14.24 17.13 -9.84
N GLY A 26 15.09 16.80 -10.80
CA GLY A 26 14.71 16.80 -12.21
C GLY A 26 14.21 18.17 -12.63
N GLU A 27 13.00 18.24 -13.16
CA GLU A 27 12.34 19.50 -13.55
C GLU A 27 11.58 20.18 -12.38
N LYS A 28 11.47 19.50 -11.25
CA LYS A 28 10.77 20.04 -10.10
C LYS A 28 11.62 21.10 -9.39
N ARG A 29 11.14 22.34 -9.38
CA ARG A 29 11.74 23.44 -8.62
C ARG A 29 11.27 23.40 -7.18
N GLY A 30 12.21 23.51 -6.23
CA GLY A 30 11.99 23.65 -4.80
C GLY A 30 12.33 25.04 -4.29
N ASP A 31 12.86 25.11 -3.08
CA ASP A 31 13.18 26.34 -2.40
C ASP A 31 14.25 27.17 -3.13
N GLU A 32 14.03 28.47 -3.15
CA GLU A 32 14.95 29.45 -3.70
C GLU A 32 16.21 29.59 -2.81
N VAL A 33 17.36 29.68 -3.45
CA VAL A 33 18.62 30.01 -2.81
C VAL A 33 18.76 31.54 -2.82
N LYS A 34 18.49 32.17 -1.67
CA LYS A 34 18.52 33.62 -1.52
C LYS A 34 19.95 34.16 -1.29
N SER A 35 20.17 35.36 -1.73
CA SER A 35 21.45 36.02 -1.90
C SER A 35 22.23 36.34 -0.61
N THR A 36 21.66 36.23 0.56
CA THR A 36 22.30 36.79 1.77
C THR A 36 22.66 35.79 2.86
N THR A 37 22.13 34.59 2.81
CA THR A 37 22.35 33.61 3.90
C THR A 37 22.40 32.17 3.42
N LEU A 38 23.33 31.42 3.96
CA LEU A 38 23.27 29.97 3.95
C LEU A 38 22.08 29.53 4.80
N ALA A 39 21.06 28.94 4.21
CA ALA A 39 19.86 28.52 4.91
C ALA A 39 19.40 27.13 4.44
N TYR A 40 18.55 26.52 5.25
CA TYR A 40 17.92 25.26 4.90
C TYR A 40 17.02 25.45 3.67
N ARG A 41 17.15 24.52 2.74
CA ARG A 41 16.39 24.49 1.47
C ARG A 41 15.91 23.08 1.24
N GLU A 42 14.72 22.94 0.65
CA GLU A 42 14.18 21.64 0.32
C GLU A 42 13.41 21.62 -1.00
N VAL A 43 13.33 20.44 -1.60
CA VAL A 43 12.42 20.12 -2.71
C VAL A 43 11.82 18.75 -2.46
N SER A 44 10.51 18.68 -2.49
CA SER A 44 9.78 17.41 -2.44
C SER A 44 9.41 16.99 -3.86
N PHE A 45 9.63 15.72 -4.19
CA PHE A 45 9.34 15.18 -5.51
C PHE A 45 8.88 13.73 -5.41
N CYS A 46 8.16 13.29 -6.43
CA CYS A 46 7.75 11.91 -6.61
C CYS A 46 8.38 11.40 -7.91
N GLN A 47 8.91 10.20 -7.89
CA GLN A 47 9.35 9.49 -9.08
C GLN A 47 8.43 8.28 -9.23
N SER A 48 7.64 8.29 -10.28
CA SER A 48 6.61 7.29 -10.55
C SER A 48 7.10 6.14 -11.45
N THR A 49 8.29 6.28 -12.04
CA THR A 49 8.89 5.30 -12.96
C THR A 49 10.35 5.05 -12.58
N GLU A 50 10.87 3.89 -12.94
CA GLU A 50 12.31 3.62 -12.83
C GLU A 50 13.10 4.58 -13.72
N GLY A 51 14.24 5.06 -13.25
CA GLY A 51 15.10 5.98 -13.97
C GLY A 51 15.96 6.84 -13.06
N GLU A 52 16.74 7.72 -13.68
CA GLU A 52 17.62 8.66 -12.98
C GLU A 52 16.91 10.01 -12.77
N VAL A 53 17.04 10.56 -11.57
CA VAL A 53 16.66 11.94 -11.26
C VAL A 53 17.90 12.72 -10.85
N ARG A 54 18.18 13.80 -11.55
CA ARG A 54 19.25 14.74 -11.18
C ARG A 54 18.79 15.61 -10.03
N LEU A 55 19.57 15.63 -8.95
CA LEU A 55 19.30 16.40 -7.74
C LEU A 55 20.40 17.43 -7.54
N GLY A 56 20.03 18.66 -7.18
CA GLY A 56 21.04 19.66 -6.89
C GLY A 56 20.52 21.09 -6.88
N VAL A 57 21.43 22.02 -6.81
CA VAL A 57 21.17 23.46 -6.97
C VAL A 57 21.44 23.84 -8.41
N LYS A 58 20.49 24.56 -9.01
CA LYS A 58 20.58 25.09 -10.40
C LYS A 58 20.46 26.59 -10.34
N THR A 59 21.38 27.27 -11.01
CA THR A 59 21.30 28.73 -11.22
C THR A 59 20.20 29.07 -12.20
N GLU A 60 19.56 30.20 -11.99
CA GLU A 60 18.46 30.71 -12.80
C GLU A 60 18.87 31.99 -13.54
N GLU A 61 18.03 32.42 -14.44
CA GLU A 61 18.29 33.64 -15.22
C GLU A 61 18.47 34.86 -14.31
N GLY A 62 19.50 35.67 -14.60
CA GLY A 62 19.84 36.81 -13.77
C GLY A 62 20.65 36.48 -12.52
N ASN A 63 21.21 35.27 -12.42
CA ASN A 63 22.18 34.94 -11.34
C ASN A 63 23.48 35.70 -11.57
N LEU A 64 23.89 36.45 -10.55
CA LEU A 64 25.14 37.22 -10.53
C LEU A 64 26.17 36.65 -9.54
N ALA A 65 25.80 35.61 -8.81
CA ALA A 65 26.71 34.98 -7.88
C ALA A 65 27.70 34.07 -8.63
N ASN A 66 28.99 34.25 -8.35
CA ASN A 66 30.05 33.39 -8.86
C ASN A 66 30.14 32.04 -8.15
N TRP A 67 29.69 32.00 -6.89
CA TRP A 67 29.78 30.82 -6.01
C TRP A 67 28.50 30.63 -5.23
N ILE A 68 28.01 29.37 -5.21
CA ILE A 68 26.94 28.93 -4.34
C ILE A 68 27.47 27.72 -3.56
N GLY A 69 27.49 27.83 -2.23
CA GLY A 69 27.85 26.75 -1.35
C GLY A 69 26.64 25.88 -1.01
N CYS A 70 26.85 24.58 -1.02
CA CYS A 70 25.90 23.60 -0.52
C CYS A 70 26.56 22.78 0.56
N ASN A 71 25.89 22.56 1.67
CA ASN A 71 26.40 21.77 2.76
C ASN A 71 25.33 20.82 3.26
N ASP A 72 25.75 19.63 3.69
CA ASP A 72 24.88 18.62 4.31
C ASP A 72 23.68 18.23 3.42
N MET A 73 23.94 17.91 2.15
CA MET A 73 22.90 17.47 1.22
C MET A 73 22.40 16.08 1.61
N LYS A 74 21.11 15.97 1.90
CA LYS A 74 20.45 14.73 2.34
C LYS A 74 19.22 14.43 1.50
N LEU A 75 19.07 13.16 1.15
CA LEU A 75 17.87 12.65 0.49
C LEU A 75 17.05 11.84 1.50
N TYR A 76 15.82 12.27 1.71
CA TYR A 76 14.87 11.59 2.59
C TYR A 76 13.80 10.85 1.78
N LYS A 77 13.50 9.61 2.15
CA LYS A 77 12.26 8.97 1.73
C LYS A 77 11.13 9.59 2.56
N VAL A 78 10.25 10.33 1.92
CA VAL A 78 9.06 10.89 2.56
C VAL A 78 7.91 10.02 2.14
N ALA A 79 7.18 9.44 3.09
CA ALA A 79 5.93 8.79 2.79
C ALA A 79 4.95 9.83 2.21
N PRO A 80 4.20 9.52 1.15
CA PRO A 80 3.11 10.37 0.73
C PRO A 80 2.15 10.56 1.91
N LYS A 81 1.48 11.71 2.00
CA LYS A 81 0.44 11.89 3.00
C LYS A 81 -0.66 10.89 2.72
N ALA A 82 -0.92 10.02 3.68
CA ALA A 82 -2.03 9.09 3.59
C ALA A 82 -3.37 9.87 3.63
N GLU A 83 -4.31 9.45 2.81
CA GLU A 83 -5.69 9.93 2.85
C GLU A 83 -6.52 8.97 3.69
N ALA A 84 -7.48 9.48 4.45
CA ALA A 84 -8.38 8.62 5.20
C ALA A 84 -9.35 7.92 4.24
N LEU A 85 -9.38 6.59 4.27
CA LEU A 85 -10.24 5.76 3.43
C LEU A 85 -11.09 4.84 4.30
N ALA A 86 -12.42 4.99 4.20
CA ALA A 86 -13.37 4.09 4.83
C ALA A 86 -13.89 3.08 3.81
N LEU A 87 -13.72 1.80 4.10
CA LEU A 87 -14.22 0.66 3.34
C LEU A 87 -15.29 -0.09 4.16
N ASP A 88 -16.19 -0.77 3.49
CA ASP A 88 -17.30 -1.51 4.12
C ASP A 88 -17.61 -2.76 3.30
N GLU A 89 -17.55 -3.94 3.91
CA GLU A 89 -17.80 -5.25 3.27
C GLU A 89 -19.22 -5.38 2.63
N THR A 90 -20.13 -4.47 2.95
CA THR A 90 -21.50 -4.47 2.42
C THR A 90 -21.69 -3.53 1.24
N ARG A 91 -20.67 -2.75 0.90
CA ARG A 91 -20.69 -1.76 -0.18
C ARG A 91 -19.78 -2.18 -1.31
N ALA A 92 -20.06 -1.67 -2.51
CA ALA A 92 -19.18 -1.85 -3.66
C ALA A 92 -17.82 -1.20 -3.43
N TYR A 93 -16.76 -1.91 -3.82
CA TYR A 93 -15.41 -1.39 -3.81
C TYR A 93 -15.22 -0.40 -4.95
N ASP A 94 -15.02 0.88 -4.63
CA ASP A 94 -15.01 1.98 -5.61
C ASP A 94 -13.70 2.79 -5.62
N VAL A 95 -12.56 2.14 -5.35
CA VAL A 95 -11.25 2.76 -5.51
C VAL A 95 -10.87 2.74 -6.98
N LYS A 96 -10.72 3.93 -7.58
CA LYS A 96 -10.51 4.10 -9.03
C LYS A 96 -9.06 4.10 -9.46
N ALA A 97 -8.14 4.38 -8.55
CA ALA A 97 -6.69 4.38 -8.78
C ALA A 97 -5.97 3.97 -7.51
N ASP A 98 -4.81 3.35 -7.66
CA ASP A 98 -3.96 3.01 -6.52
C ASP A 98 -3.66 4.27 -5.70
N MET A 99 -3.88 4.18 -4.39
CA MET A 99 -3.71 5.32 -3.50
C MET A 99 -3.04 4.92 -2.18
N TYR A 100 -2.36 5.88 -1.57
CA TYR A 100 -1.77 5.69 -0.24
C TYR A 100 -2.73 6.20 0.82
N ALA A 101 -3.19 5.32 1.69
CA ALA A 101 -4.27 5.65 2.62
C ALA A 101 -4.06 5.11 4.05
N ASP A 102 -4.72 5.79 4.99
CA ASP A 102 -5.04 5.25 6.31
C ASP A 102 -6.44 4.64 6.21
N VAL A 103 -6.49 3.31 6.21
CA VAL A 103 -7.72 2.55 5.93
C VAL A 103 -8.43 2.17 7.22
N THR A 104 -9.75 2.33 7.20
CA THR A 104 -10.67 1.73 8.17
C THR A 104 -11.67 0.88 7.41
N LEU A 105 -11.59 -0.45 7.54
CA LEU A 105 -12.50 -1.40 6.91
C LEU A 105 -13.52 -1.93 7.93
N GLN A 106 -14.81 -1.68 7.69
CA GLN A 106 -15.90 -2.28 8.46
C GLN A 106 -16.14 -3.70 7.95
N ARG A 107 -15.70 -4.69 8.72
CA ARG A 107 -15.82 -6.12 8.39
C ARG A 107 -16.02 -6.95 9.64
N LYS A 108 -17.01 -7.85 9.62
CA LYS A 108 -17.30 -8.75 10.73
C LYS A 108 -16.66 -10.11 10.53
N LEU A 109 -15.71 -10.46 11.41
CA LEU A 109 -15.12 -11.79 11.52
C LEU A 109 -15.65 -12.50 12.77
N VAL A 110 -15.99 -13.77 12.62
CA VAL A 110 -16.56 -14.60 13.69
C VAL A 110 -15.45 -15.21 14.52
N ALA A 111 -15.51 -15.01 15.84
CA ALA A 111 -14.52 -15.56 16.78
C ALA A 111 -14.46 -17.09 16.74
N GLY A 112 -13.26 -17.64 16.81
CA GLY A 112 -13.00 -19.08 16.89
C GLY A 112 -13.36 -19.88 15.62
N LYS A 113 -13.75 -19.19 14.53
CA LYS A 113 -14.11 -19.77 13.24
C LYS A 113 -13.16 -19.33 12.14
N TRP A 114 -12.99 -20.17 11.13
CA TRP A 114 -12.32 -19.78 9.90
C TRP A 114 -13.23 -18.84 9.09
N ASN A 115 -12.69 -17.66 8.82
CA ASN A 115 -13.31 -16.66 7.96
C ASN A 115 -12.46 -16.51 6.70
N THR A 116 -13.08 -16.32 5.54
CA THR A 116 -12.37 -15.91 4.33
C THR A 116 -11.95 -14.46 4.48
N PHE A 117 -10.76 -14.12 3.98
CA PHE A 117 -10.18 -12.80 4.11
C PHE A 117 -9.42 -12.41 2.84
N CYS A 118 -9.81 -11.32 2.21
CA CYS A 118 -9.11 -10.74 1.07
C CYS A 118 -9.33 -9.23 1.12
N VAL A 119 -8.24 -8.46 1.08
CA VAL A 119 -8.28 -7.00 1.20
C VAL A 119 -7.40 -6.35 0.13
N PRO A 120 -7.72 -5.11 -0.31
CA PRO A 120 -6.99 -4.42 -1.36
C PRO A 120 -5.68 -3.76 -0.89
N PHE A 121 -5.20 -4.07 0.28
CA PHE A 121 -3.98 -3.55 0.88
C PHE A 121 -3.23 -4.65 1.64
N ALA A 122 -1.94 -4.47 1.82
CA ALA A 122 -1.13 -5.39 2.61
C ALA A 122 -1.21 -5.05 4.11
N LEU A 123 -1.09 -6.08 4.96
CA LEU A 123 -0.93 -5.93 6.40
C LEU A 123 0.39 -6.58 6.84
N THR A 124 1.19 -5.84 7.59
CA THR A 124 2.39 -6.40 8.25
C THR A 124 1.99 -7.33 9.40
N ALA A 125 2.94 -8.10 9.91
CA ALA A 125 2.71 -8.97 11.06
C ALA A 125 2.18 -8.17 12.28
N GLU A 126 2.72 -6.99 12.53
CA GLU A 126 2.29 -6.11 13.62
C GLU A 126 0.85 -5.60 13.39
N GLN A 127 0.48 -5.32 12.13
CA GLN A 127 -0.89 -4.91 11.80
C GLN A 127 -1.88 -6.07 11.89
N VAL A 128 -1.48 -7.29 11.54
CA VAL A 128 -2.28 -8.51 11.72
C VAL A 128 -2.57 -8.73 13.21
N GLU A 129 -1.56 -8.60 14.06
CA GLU A 129 -1.70 -8.71 15.52
C GLU A 129 -2.56 -7.58 16.11
N ALA A 130 -2.30 -6.32 15.72
CA ALA A 130 -3.05 -5.15 16.19
C ALA A 130 -4.55 -5.23 15.83
N ASN A 131 -4.90 -5.82 14.69
CA ASN A 131 -6.28 -6.05 14.27
C ASN A 131 -6.87 -7.36 14.82
N LYS A 132 -6.12 -8.13 15.61
CA LYS A 132 -6.58 -9.37 16.25
C LYS A 132 -7.13 -10.41 15.27
N LEU A 133 -6.51 -10.50 14.09
CA LEU A 133 -6.94 -11.45 13.06
C LEU A 133 -6.68 -12.91 13.44
N GLY A 134 -5.88 -13.14 14.49
CA GLY A 134 -5.56 -14.46 14.99
C GLY A 134 -4.67 -15.25 14.04
N GLU A 135 -5.00 -16.52 13.82
CA GLU A 135 -4.24 -17.35 12.89
C GLU A 135 -4.60 -16.99 11.45
N VAL A 136 -3.58 -16.69 10.64
CA VAL A 136 -3.72 -16.39 9.20
C VAL A 136 -3.11 -17.55 8.41
N ARG A 137 -3.84 -18.06 7.41
CA ARG A 137 -3.39 -19.14 6.54
C ARG A 137 -3.63 -18.83 5.06
N GLN A 138 -2.68 -19.23 4.24
CA GLN A 138 -2.73 -19.14 2.80
C GLN A 138 -2.77 -20.54 2.17
N LEU A 139 -3.54 -20.70 1.11
CA LEU A 139 -3.56 -21.96 0.34
C LEU A 139 -2.14 -22.23 -0.19
N SER A 140 -1.57 -23.38 0.15
CA SER A 140 -0.19 -23.75 -0.18
C SER A 140 -0.07 -25.05 -0.96
N GLY A 141 -1.10 -25.88 -0.94
CA GLY A 141 -1.06 -27.17 -1.61
C GLY A 141 -2.43 -27.72 -1.93
N MET A 142 -2.43 -28.68 -2.86
CA MET A 142 -3.61 -29.49 -3.21
C MET A 142 -3.20 -30.88 -3.60
N GLN A 143 -3.89 -31.87 -3.05
CA GLN A 143 -3.73 -33.27 -3.38
C GLN A 143 -5.10 -33.85 -3.80
N ALA A 144 -5.15 -34.49 -4.96
CA ALA A 144 -6.33 -35.19 -5.44
C ALA A 144 -6.15 -36.70 -5.23
N SER A 145 -7.15 -37.35 -4.66
CA SER A 145 -7.26 -38.82 -4.56
C SER A 145 -8.58 -39.25 -5.18
N GLY A 146 -8.74 -40.56 -5.42
CA GLY A 146 -10.00 -41.07 -6.00
C GLY A 146 -11.26 -40.76 -5.20
N GLU A 147 -11.13 -40.34 -3.97
CA GLU A 147 -12.23 -40.07 -3.02
C GLU A 147 -12.44 -38.58 -2.75
N GLY A 148 -11.53 -37.70 -3.19
CA GLY A 148 -11.68 -36.28 -2.92
C GLY A 148 -10.42 -35.44 -3.16
N ILE A 149 -10.49 -34.18 -2.72
CA ILE A 149 -9.42 -33.21 -2.79
C ILE A 149 -9.09 -32.78 -1.37
N THR A 150 -7.80 -32.85 -1.03
CA THR A 150 -7.25 -32.25 0.19
C THR A 150 -6.59 -30.93 -0.17
N LEU A 151 -6.87 -29.89 0.63
CA LEU A 151 -6.25 -28.57 0.50
C LEU A 151 -5.34 -28.34 1.69
N ASP A 152 -4.11 -27.93 1.42
CA ASP A 152 -3.13 -27.59 2.43
C ASP A 152 -3.05 -26.07 2.56
N PHE A 153 -3.00 -25.58 3.80
CA PHE A 153 -2.93 -24.17 4.12
C PHE A 153 -1.77 -23.91 5.08
N ASP A 154 -0.79 -23.14 4.62
CA ASP A 154 0.35 -22.76 5.45
C ASP A 154 0.03 -21.52 6.28
N LYS A 155 0.54 -21.52 7.52
CA LYS A 155 0.48 -20.34 8.38
C LYS A 155 1.39 -19.25 7.82
N VAL A 156 0.86 -18.02 7.82
CA VAL A 156 1.60 -16.82 7.43
C VAL A 156 1.40 -15.74 8.49
N ASP A 157 2.35 -14.81 8.61
CA ASP A 157 2.31 -13.75 9.61
C ASP A 157 1.83 -12.41 9.03
N ALA A 158 1.82 -12.27 7.70
CA ALA A 158 1.46 -11.05 6.99
C ALA A 158 0.42 -11.34 5.90
N VAL A 159 -0.25 -10.30 5.42
CA VAL A 159 -1.26 -10.37 4.35
C VAL A 159 -0.80 -9.50 3.18
N GLU A 160 -0.87 -10.04 1.97
CA GLU A 160 -0.62 -9.31 0.72
C GLU A 160 -1.93 -8.80 0.13
N ALA A 161 -1.86 -7.66 -0.56
CA ALA A 161 -3.01 -7.08 -1.24
C ALA A 161 -3.54 -8.00 -2.34
N GLY A 162 -4.86 -8.26 -2.36
CA GLY A 162 -5.52 -9.05 -3.39
C GLY A 162 -5.36 -10.56 -3.26
N VAL A 163 -4.62 -11.04 -2.30
CA VAL A 163 -4.44 -12.48 -2.06
C VAL A 163 -5.50 -12.96 -1.08
N PRO A 164 -6.20 -14.07 -1.38
CA PRO A 164 -7.18 -14.65 -0.47
C PRO A 164 -6.53 -15.51 0.62
N TYR A 165 -6.99 -15.31 1.85
CA TYR A 165 -6.55 -16.03 3.06
C TYR A 165 -7.72 -16.62 3.83
N LEU A 166 -7.41 -17.45 4.80
CA LEU A 166 -8.26 -17.84 5.92
C LEU A 166 -7.74 -17.19 7.18
N VAL A 167 -8.63 -16.58 7.97
CA VAL A 167 -8.28 -16.01 9.27
C VAL A 167 -9.16 -16.60 10.37
N LYS A 168 -8.58 -16.83 11.54
CA LYS A 168 -9.29 -17.38 12.70
C LYS A 168 -9.03 -16.51 13.93
N PRO A 169 -9.79 -15.42 14.10
CA PRO A 169 -9.67 -14.55 15.25
C PRO A 169 -10.15 -15.24 16.55
N GLU A 170 -9.54 -14.90 17.68
CA GLU A 170 -9.96 -15.42 18.99
C GLU A 170 -11.19 -14.70 19.54
N GLU A 171 -11.41 -13.45 19.12
CA GLU A 171 -12.57 -12.63 19.48
C GLU A 171 -13.24 -12.07 18.22
N VAL A 172 -14.47 -11.56 18.37
CA VAL A 172 -15.18 -10.95 17.24
C VAL A 172 -14.46 -9.67 16.80
N VAL A 173 -14.07 -9.61 15.53
CA VAL A 173 -13.53 -8.41 14.90
C VAL A 173 -14.63 -7.75 14.10
N THR A 174 -14.83 -6.44 14.25
CA THR A 174 -15.83 -5.67 13.51
C THR A 174 -15.23 -4.56 12.66
N GLU A 175 -13.96 -4.23 12.90
CA GLU A 175 -13.24 -3.17 12.22
C GLU A 175 -11.78 -3.59 12.05
N ILE A 176 -11.21 -3.28 10.89
CA ILE A 176 -9.79 -3.51 10.57
C ILE A 176 -9.16 -2.18 10.19
N LYS A 177 -8.02 -1.86 10.79
CA LYS A 177 -7.26 -0.62 10.55
C LYS A 177 -5.91 -0.92 9.94
N ALA A 178 -5.54 -0.11 8.96
CA ALA A 178 -4.23 -0.17 8.34
C ALA A 178 -3.76 1.23 7.99
N ASP A 179 -2.76 1.71 8.73
CA ASP A 179 -2.21 3.05 8.54
C ASP A 179 -1.09 3.03 7.51
N GLY A 180 -1.10 4.02 6.62
CA GLY A 180 -0.05 4.23 5.66
C GLY A 180 0.15 3.07 4.68
N VAL A 181 -0.92 2.50 4.15
CA VAL A 181 -0.87 1.38 3.20
C VAL A 181 -1.16 1.82 1.77
N MET A 182 -0.60 1.09 0.81
CA MET A 182 -1.00 1.24 -0.59
C MET A 182 -2.25 0.42 -0.84
N VAL A 183 -3.32 1.07 -1.24
CA VAL A 183 -4.60 0.45 -1.60
C VAL A 183 -4.67 0.29 -3.11
N SER A 184 -4.90 -0.94 -3.57
CA SER A 184 -4.97 -1.27 -4.99
C SER A 184 -6.36 -1.00 -5.55
N ALA A 185 -6.43 -0.35 -6.72
CA ALA A 185 -7.66 -0.19 -7.48
C ALA A 185 -8.06 -1.46 -8.26
N LYS A 186 -7.17 -2.44 -8.36
CA LYS A 186 -7.45 -3.69 -9.07
C LYS A 186 -8.25 -4.63 -8.21
N GLN A 187 -9.21 -5.32 -8.82
CA GLN A 187 -9.89 -6.45 -8.18
C GLN A 187 -8.90 -7.61 -7.97
N PRO A 188 -9.13 -8.45 -6.94
CA PRO A 188 -8.24 -9.58 -6.66
C PRO A 188 -8.25 -10.58 -7.80
N GLU A 189 -7.10 -11.16 -8.07
CA GLU A 189 -6.97 -12.24 -9.02
C GLU A 189 -7.20 -13.59 -8.32
N ALA A 190 -7.64 -14.60 -9.08
CA ALA A 190 -7.74 -15.95 -8.56
C ALA A 190 -6.34 -16.47 -8.20
N PHE A 191 -6.19 -17.01 -7.02
CA PHE A 191 -4.95 -17.65 -6.56
C PHE A 191 -4.97 -19.13 -6.99
N PRO A 192 -4.25 -19.52 -8.06
CA PRO A 192 -4.30 -20.84 -8.61
C PRO A 192 -3.44 -21.85 -7.83
N MET A 193 -3.96 -23.06 -7.65
CA MET A 193 -3.24 -24.19 -7.07
C MET A 193 -3.62 -25.49 -7.79
N ASN A 194 -2.88 -25.86 -8.81
CA ASN A 194 -3.16 -27.03 -9.66
C ASN A 194 -4.60 -27.03 -10.23
N LEU A 195 -5.44 -27.94 -9.73
CA LEU A 195 -6.83 -28.13 -10.19
C LEU A 195 -7.85 -27.23 -9.50
N VAL A 196 -7.44 -26.46 -8.49
CA VAL A 196 -8.29 -25.56 -7.74
C VAL A 196 -7.75 -24.14 -7.79
N SER A 197 -8.61 -23.18 -7.53
CA SER A 197 -8.19 -21.80 -7.27
C SER A 197 -9.00 -21.22 -6.13
N MET A 198 -8.36 -20.42 -5.32
CA MET A 198 -9.04 -19.61 -4.29
C MET A 198 -9.24 -18.21 -4.84
N THR A 199 -10.49 -17.75 -4.88
CA THR A 199 -10.83 -16.43 -5.41
C THR A 199 -11.24 -15.52 -4.28
N GLY A 200 -10.55 -14.39 -4.16
CA GLY A 200 -10.93 -13.31 -3.26
C GLY A 200 -11.96 -12.38 -3.91
N ASN A 201 -12.61 -11.56 -3.11
CA ASN A 201 -13.47 -10.48 -3.55
C ASN A 201 -13.46 -9.37 -2.51
N TYR A 202 -13.63 -8.14 -2.97
CA TYR A 202 -13.76 -6.95 -2.12
C TYR A 202 -15.21 -6.50 -1.99
N ASP A 203 -16.06 -6.96 -2.91
CA ASP A 203 -17.48 -6.62 -2.96
C ASP A 203 -18.33 -7.78 -2.48
N ALA A 204 -19.53 -7.48 -2.01
CA ALA A 204 -20.54 -8.51 -1.82
C ALA A 204 -20.85 -9.19 -3.16
N THR A 205 -20.74 -10.49 -3.23
CA THR A 205 -20.91 -11.27 -4.46
C THR A 205 -21.68 -12.55 -4.22
N THR A 206 -22.20 -13.14 -5.28
CA THR A 206 -22.82 -14.48 -5.24
C THR A 206 -21.78 -15.54 -5.60
N VAL A 207 -21.84 -16.67 -4.93
CA VAL A 207 -20.99 -17.82 -5.23
C VAL A 207 -21.47 -18.45 -6.53
N PRO A 208 -20.61 -18.59 -7.55
CA PRO A 208 -21.00 -19.28 -8.78
C PRO A 208 -21.39 -20.73 -8.51
N GLN A 209 -22.35 -21.24 -9.29
CA GLN A 209 -22.74 -22.65 -9.22
C GLN A 209 -21.52 -23.54 -9.49
N GLY A 210 -21.33 -24.57 -8.69
CA GLY A 210 -20.19 -25.48 -8.78
C GLY A 210 -18.94 -25.01 -8.01
N ALA A 211 -18.93 -23.79 -7.50
CA ALA A 211 -17.87 -23.32 -6.61
C ALA A 211 -18.12 -23.72 -5.16
N TYR A 212 -17.06 -23.74 -4.35
CA TYR A 212 -17.14 -24.00 -2.92
C TYR A 212 -17.01 -22.72 -2.13
N PHE A 213 -17.72 -22.66 -0.99
CA PHE A 213 -17.59 -21.59 -0.01
C PHE A 213 -17.43 -22.17 1.39
N ILE A 214 -16.89 -21.37 2.31
CA ILE A 214 -16.63 -21.79 3.70
C ILE A 214 -17.72 -21.23 4.60
N LYS A 215 -18.28 -22.11 5.42
CA LYS A 215 -19.21 -21.76 6.48
C LYS A 215 -19.05 -22.73 7.63
N ASP A 216 -19.02 -22.21 8.87
CA ASP A 216 -18.89 -23.02 10.08
C ASP A 216 -17.72 -24.02 10.04
N ASP A 217 -16.55 -23.59 9.57
CA ASP A 217 -15.31 -24.36 9.39
C ASP A 217 -15.42 -25.52 8.37
N MET A 218 -16.41 -25.50 7.49
CA MET A 218 -16.62 -26.52 6.47
C MET A 218 -16.76 -25.92 5.07
N PHE A 219 -16.35 -26.70 4.04
CA PHE A 219 -16.58 -26.37 2.66
C PHE A 219 -17.95 -26.88 2.20
N TYR A 220 -18.72 -26.00 1.57
CA TYR A 220 -20.01 -26.31 0.97
C TYR A 220 -19.98 -26.04 -0.52
N LEU A 221 -20.55 -26.97 -1.31
CA LEU A 221 -20.74 -26.79 -2.73
C LEU A 221 -21.96 -25.89 -2.97
N ALA A 222 -21.81 -24.87 -3.78
CA ALA A 222 -22.93 -24.07 -4.31
C ALA A 222 -23.61 -24.88 -5.43
N ASP A 223 -24.66 -25.60 -5.10
CA ASP A 223 -25.41 -26.48 -6.02
C ASP A 223 -26.37 -25.74 -6.94
N GLN A 224 -26.70 -24.50 -6.61
CA GLN A 224 -27.62 -23.64 -7.36
C GLN A 224 -27.03 -22.24 -7.52
N ALA A 225 -27.24 -21.68 -8.69
CA ALA A 225 -26.83 -20.29 -8.98
C ALA A 225 -27.57 -19.31 -8.06
N ASP A 226 -26.89 -18.21 -7.70
CA ASP A 226 -27.42 -17.03 -7.03
C ASP A 226 -28.07 -17.24 -5.64
N LYS A 227 -27.86 -18.39 -4.98
CA LYS A 227 -28.42 -18.66 -3.66
C LYS A 227 -27.49 -18.36 -2.50
N VAL A 228 -26.19 -18.31 -2.74
CA VAL A 228 -25.19 -18.04 -1.69
C VAL A 228 -24.56 -16.69 -1.96
N SER A 229 -24.84 -15.72 -1.08
CA SER A 229 -24.20 -14.41 -1.10
C SER A 229 -23.06 -14.38 -0.09
N LEU A 230 -21.89 -13.95 -0.52
CA LEU A 230 -20.75 -13.64 0.32
C LEU A 230 -20.61 -12.13 0.46
N LYS A 231 -20.16 -11.71 1.61
CA LYS A 231 -19.72 -10.33 1.83
C LYS A 231 -18.27 -10.18 1.30
N GLY A 232 -17.98 -9.01 0.82
CA GLY A 232 -16.63 -8.65 0.33
C GLY A 232 -15.60 -8.47 1.44
#